data_2fa3876fa8702baed3cd193cbe4efc67
#
_entry.id   2fa3876fa8702baed3cd193cbe4efc67
#
_cell.length_a   1.000
_cell.length_b   1.000
_cell.length_c   1.000
_cell.angle_alpha   90.00
_cell.angle_beta   90.00
_cell.angle_gamma   90.00
#
_symmetry.space_group_name_H-M   'P 1'
#
loop_
_entity.id
_entity.type
_entity.pdbx_description
1 polymer ?
#
loop_
_entity_poly.entity_id
_entity_poly.type
_entity_poly.pdbx_seq_one_letter_code
_entity_poly.pdbx_strand_id
1 'polypeptide(L)'
;FGIQLYYYLFVYGRIPKYKDTRRPEILSETPPVSVVIPLFSEDYAFVEEILPLIVAQEYPDFEVVIVYVGRDTDFYDDLVRIKQSFPQITATKIELNPRFPISPKMALNVGIKSAHYEHLLFTTPDVYPSSDRWLSLMANGFRRGEIVLGYCGMERGKGFASYLIRTWRMMHSVDWISSAVCGRPYRGMRQNYGFTKRLYFGANGFSHLNMNIGEDDLFMSRIIAPGNVSVVLSPRATLREKSWGGLRWWIGTQRFFGGAIPFYPLWVKNFIQWELGSRILFWLAAIVALAVMPWEFKIAAGVLLLARFAIVLVEARRISRRLGEEKICGRYFLYDLLSPFFALLLGLLLLRKDERVWR
;
A
#
# COMPACT_ATOMS: atom_id res chain seq x y z
N PHE A 1 -18.63 -17.01 12.59
CA PHE A 1 -18.29 -17.86 11.46
C PHE A 1 -18.78 -17.27 10.12
N GLY A 2 -20.09 -17.03 9.93
CA GLY A 2 -20.67 -16.55 8.67
C GLY A 2 -20.04 -15.24 8.14
N ILE A 3 -19.79 -14.25 8.99
CA ILE A 3 -19.14 -12.99 8.61
C ILE A 3 -17.74 -13.26 8.05
N GLN A 4 -16.94 -14.12 8.70
CA GLN A 4 -15.61 -14.50 8.21
C GLN A 4 -15.68 -15.19 6.85
N LEU A 5 -16.64 -16.13 6.65
CA LEU A 5 -16.85 -16.75 5.34
C LEU A 5 -17.20 -15.73 4.27
N TYR A 6 -18.07 -14.78 4.59
CA TYR A 6 -18.43 -13.71 3.67
C TYR A 6 -17.20 -12.91 3.22
N TYR A 7 -16.35 -12.48 4.18
CA TYR A 7 -15.13 -11.75 3.83
C TYR A 7 -14.19 -12.58 2.97
N TYR A 8 -13.87 -13.81 3.37
CA TYR A 8 -12.88 -14.61 2.64
C TYR A 8 -13.38 -15.08 1.28
N LEU A 9 -14.63 -15.48 1.14
CA LEU A 9 -15.15 -16.03 -0.13
C LEU A 9 -15.65 -14.96 -1.10
N PHE A 10 -16.33 -13.91 -0.59
CA PHE A 10 -17.04 -12.95 -1.45
C PHE A 10 -16.36 -11.59 -1.55
N VAL A 11 -15.51 -11.21 -0.59
CA VAL A 11 -14.77 -9.97 -0.61
C VAL A 11 -13.33 -10.22 -1.06
N TYR A 12 -12.55 -10.92 -0.24
CA TYR A 12 -11.14 -11.20 -0.51
C TYR A 12 -10.94 -12.16 -1.68
N GLY A 13 -11.81 -13.16 -1.82
CA GLY A 13 -11.80 -14.12 -2.93
C GLY A 13 -12.06 -13.52 -4.31
N ARG A 14 -12.39 -12.21 -4.40
CA ARG A 14 -12.45 -11.50 -5.68
C ARG A 14 -11.06 -11.11 -6.20
N ILE A 15 -10.07 -10.91 -5.32
CA ILE A 15 -8.71 -10.53 -5.71
C ILE A 15 -8.09 -11.51 -6.71
N PRO A 16 -8.05 -12.83 -6.45
CA PRO A 16 -7.48 -13.80 -7.39
C PRO A 16 -8.20 -13.85 -8.74
N LYS A 17 -9.49 -13.52 -8.75
CA LYS A 17 -10.37 -13.59 -9.94
C LYS A 17 -10.43 -12.29 -10.72
N TYR A 18 -9.86 -11.22 -10.17
CA TYR A 18 -9.93 -9.89 -10.76
C TYR A 18 -9.16 -9.81 -12.09
N LYS A 19 -9.80 -9.23 -13.09
CA LYS A 19 -9.21 -8.90 -14.40
C LYS A 19 -9.60 -7.47 -14.75
N ASP A 20 -8.62 -6.59 -14.81
CA ASP A 20 -8.83 -5.19 -15.15
C ASP A 20 -9.35 -5.01 -16.58
N THR A 21 -8.98 -5.94 -17.47
CA THR A 21 -9.45 -5.99 -18.89
C THR A 21 -10.96 -6.04 -19.07
N ARG A 22 -11.74 -6.27 -18.02
CA ARG A 22 -13.22 -6.21 -18.07
C ARG A 22 -13.76 -4.78 -18.03
N ARG A 23 -12.93 -3.79 -17.71
CA ARG A 23 -13.32 -2.38 -17.69
C ARG A 23 -13.18 -1.78 -19.09
N PRO A 24 -14.06 -0.83 -19.48
CA PRO A 24 -13.90 -0.11 -20.74
C PRO A 24 -12.59 0.71 -20.71
N GLU A 25 -11.97 0.82 -21.85
CA GLU A 25 -10.81 1.68 -22.04
C GLU A 25 -11.26 3.12 -22.28
N ILE A 26 -10.66 4.04 -21.54
CA ILE A 26 -10.87 5.49 -21.68
C ILE A 26 -9.78 6.15 -22.55
N LEU A 27 -8.63 5.47 -22.70
CA LEU A 27 -7.54 5.86 -23.57
C LEU A 27 -7.26 4.73 -24.56
N SER A 28 -7.08 5.07 -25.82
CA SER A 28 -6.70 4.11 -26.88
C SER A 28 -5.29 3.54 -26.69
N GLU A 29 -4.36 4.38 -26.23
CA GLU A 29 -2.96 4.06 -26.06
C GLU A 29 -2.53 4.19 -24.61
N THR A 30 -1.42 3.54 -24.27
CA THR A 30 -0.80 3.68 -22.95
C THR A 30 -0.08 5.03 -22.88
N PRO A 31 -0.41 5.91 -21.92
CA PRO A 31 0.08 7.26 -21.91
C PRO A 31 1.51 7.37 -21.34
N PRO A 32 2.27 8.42 -21.70
CA PRO A 32 3.53 8.74 -21.03
C PRO A 32 3.30 9.04 -19.54
N VAL A 33 4.29 8.73 -18.69
CA VAL A 33 4.17 8.83 -17.25
C VAL A 33 5.39 9.48 -16.59
N SER A 34 5.14 10.24 -15.52
CA SER A 34 6.18 10.75 -14.63
C SER A 34 6.18 9.97 -13.33
N VAL A 35 7.31 9.35 -12.98
CA VAL A 35 7.52 8.65 -11.70
C VAL A 35 8.06 9.65 -10.69
N VAL A 36 7.31 9.96 -9.65
CA VAL A 36 7.68 10.95 -8.63
C VAL A 36 8.19 10.25 -7.38
N ILE A 37 9.42 10.60 -6.96
CA ILE A 37 10.12 9.98 -5.84
C ILE A 37 10.59 11.07 -4.86
N PRO A 38 9.94 11.24 -3.69
CA PRO A 38 10.44 12.12 -2.64
C PRO A 38 11.57 11.46 -1.88
N LEU A 39 12.68 12.19 -1.68
CA LEU A 39 13.89 11.74 -1.00
C LEU A 39 14.21 12.68 0.16
N PHE A 40 14.20 12.17 1.40
CA PHE A 40 14.32 12.96 2.64
C PHE A 40 15.67 12.83 3.34
N SER A 41 16.59 12.12 2.74
CA SER A 41 17.95 11.91 3.25
C SER A 41 18.91 11.68 2.08
N GLU A 42 20.21 11.76 2.39
CA GLU A 42 21.30 11.41 1.49
C GLU A 42 21.39 9.87 1.35
N ASP A 43 20.51 9.31 0.52
CA ASP A 43 20.38 7.86 0.32
C ASP A 43 21.16 7.41 -0.93
N TYR A 44 22.45 7.16 -0.75
CA TYR A 44 23.30 6.62 -1.82
C TYR A 44 22.89 5.19 -2.22
N ALA A 45 22.34 4.40 -1.29
CA ALA A 45 21.87 3.06 -1.63
C ALA A 45 20.66 3.10 -2.58
N PHE A 46 19.78 4.11 -2.46
CA PHE A 46 18.74 4.36 -3.45
C PHE A 46 19.35 4.66 -4.83
N VAL A 47 20.34 5.54 -4.87
CA VAL A 47 20.97 6.00 -6.12
C VAL A 47 21.70 4.86 -6.82
N GLU A 48 22.41 4.03 -6.08
CA GLU A 48 23.27 2.97 -6.64
C GLU A 48 22.51 1.66 -6.93
N GLU A 49 21.52 1.31 -6.10
CA GLU A 49 20.87 -0.01 -6.19
C GLU A 49 19.44 0.04 -6.75
N ILE A 50 18.66 1.07 -6.43
CA ILE A 50 17.22 1.12 -6.75
C ILE A 50 16.95 1.95 -8.00
N LEU A 51 17.51 3.14 -8.08
CA LEU A 51 17.30 4.04 -9.21
C LEU A 51 17.63 3.40 -10.58
N PRO A 52 18.72 2.63 -10.74
CA PRO A 52 18.99 1.91 -11.98
C PRO A 52 17.88 0.92 -12.38
N LEU A 53 17.24 0.25 -11.40
CA LEU A 53 16.13 -0.67 -11.67
C LEU A 53 14.87 0.05 -12.14
N ILE A 54 14.67 1.30 -11.68
CA ILE A 54 13.54 2.13 -12.12
C ILE A 54 13.80 2.69 -13.53
N VAL A 55 15.02 3.11 -13.79
CA VAL A 55 15.41 3.67 -15.09
C VAL A 55 15.47 2.61 -16.20
N ALA A 56 15.79 1.36 -15.84
CA ALA A 56 15.83 0.22 -16.76
C ALA A 56 14.46 -0.39 -17.08
N GLN A 57 13.35 0.25 -16.68
CA GLN A 57 12.01 -0.25 -16.99
C GLN A 57 11.74 -0.23 -18.51
N GLU A 58 11.14 -1.30 -19.03
CA GLU A 58 10.73 -1.42 -20.42
C GLU A 58 9.49 -0.55 -20.71
N TYR A 59 9.71 0.75 -20.88
CA TYR A 59 8.67 1.70 -21.22
C TYR A 59 9.24 2.86 -22.08
N PRO A 60 8.58 3.24 -23.22
CA PRO A 60 9.20 4.18 -24.16
C PRO A 60 9.22 5.62 -23.63
N ASP A 61 8.12 6.08 -23.05
CA ASP A 61 7.94 7.51 -22.73
C ASP A 61 7.68 7.70 -21.24
N PHE A 62 8.75 7.87 -20.46
CA PHE A 62 8.66 8.18 -19.06
C PHE A 62 9.79 9.09 -18.57
N GLU A 63 9.58 9.72 -17.46
CA GLU A 63 10.60 10.43 -16.69
C GLU A 63 10.55 10.01 -15.21
N VAL A 64 11.66 10.24 -14.53
CA VAL A 64 11.79 10.06 -13.08
C VAL A 64 12.08 11.42 -12.45
N VAL A 65 11.16 11.90 -11.62
CA VAL A 65 11.26 13.17 -10.91
C VAL A 65 11.65 12.91 -9.46
N ILE A 66 12.92 13.16 -9.14
CA ILE A 66 13.45 13.01 -7.78
C ILE A 66 13.32 14.36 -7.06
N VAL A 67 12.65 14.39 -5.92
CA VAL A 67 12.52 15.58 -5.09
C VAL A 67 13.32 15.40 -3.83
N TYR A 68 14.53 15.93 -3.83
CA TYR A 68 15.41 15.88 -2.67
C TYR A 68 15.06 16.98 -1.67
N VAL A 69 14.84 16.58 -0.43
CA VAL A 69 14.52 17.45 0.69
C VAL A 69 15.64 17.33 1.71
N GLY A 70 16.66 18.17 1.58
CA GLY A 70 17.86 18.08 2.38
C GLY A 70 18.74 19.31 2.26
N ARG A 71 19.83 19.32 3.07
CA ARG A 71 20.81 20.42 3.10
C ARG A 71 22.06 20.14 2.29
N ASP A 72 22.36 18.88 2.09
CA ASP A 72 23.60 18.48 1.41
C ASP A 72 23.55 18.93 -0.05
N THR A 73 24.54 19.72 -0.44
CA THR A 73 24.66 20.26 -1.80
C THR A 73 25.41 19.28 -2.67
N ASP A 74 26.41 18.58 -2.14
CA ASP A 74 27.24 17.64 -2.89
C ASP A 74 26.40 16.45 -3.31
N PHE A 75 25.55 15.91 -2.43
CA PHE A 75 24.60 14.88 -2.78
C PHE A 75 23.60 15.33 -3.87
N TYR A 76 23.12 16.56 -3.80
CA TYR A 76 22.23 17.10 -4.81
C TYR A 76 22.95 17.26 -6.17
N ASP A 77 24.19 17.73 -6.16
CA ASP A 77 25.00 17.86 -7.36
C ASP A 77 25.28 16.50 -7.99
N ASP A 78 25.47 15.45 -7.20
CA ASP A 78 25.57 14.08 -7.69
C ASP A 78 24.26 13.62 -8.34
N LEU A 79 23.08 13.91 -7.76
CA LEU A 79 21.79 13.62 -8.37
C LEU A 79 21.61 14.36 -9.72
N VAL A 80 22.08 15.59 -9.82
CA VAL A 80 22.03 16.38 -11.08
C VAL A 80 22.97 15.78 -12.12
N ARG A 81 24.17 15.31 -11.72
CA ARG A 81 25.14 14.66 -12.63
C ARG A 81 24.61 13.35 -13.21
N ILE A 82 23.78 12.60 -12.46
CA ILE A 82 23.16 11.36 -12.94
C ILE A 82 22.33 11.58 -14.22
N LYS A 83 21.75 12.79 -14.39
CA LYS A 83 21.03 13.17 -15.62
C LYS A 83 21.90 13.05 -16.88
N GLN A 84 23.22 13.18 -16.78
CA GLN A 84 24.13 13.02 -17.92
C GLN A 84 24.14 11.58 -18.44
N SER A 85 24.00 10.62 -17.51
CA SER A 85 23.94 9.17 -17.84
C SER A 85 22.50 8.71 -18.15
N PHE A 86 21.51 9.35 -17.55
CA PHE A 86 20.09 8.99 -17.67
C PHE A 86 19.25 10.25 -17.94
N PRO A 87 19.08 10.65 -19.19
CA PRO A 87 18.41 11.91 -19.59
C PRO A 87 16.95 12.03 -19.08
N GLN A 88 16.27 10.90 -18.81
CA GLN A 88 14.93 10.85 -18.27
C GLN A 88 14.83 11.21 -16.78
N ILE A 89 15.95 11.44 -16.08
CA ILE A 89 15.93 11.85 -14.67
C ILE A 89 15.89 13.38 -14.57
N THR A 90 15.02 13.88 -13.68
CA THR A 90 15.00 15.26 -13.25
C THR A 90 15.09 15.31 -11.74
N ALA A 91 16.05 16.07 -11.21
CA ALA A 91 16.21 16.29 -9.78
C ALA A 91 15.81 17.72 -9.40
N THR A 92 15.06 17.86 -8.33
CA THR A 92 14.64 19.15 -7.76
C THR A 92 14.98 19.15 -6.26
N LYS A 93 15.63 20.23 -5.77
CA LYS A 93 15.96 20.38 -4.35
C LYS A 93 14.95 21.27 -3.65
N ILE A 94 14.52 20.87 -2.46
CA ILE A 94 13.79 21.71 -1.52
C ILE A 94 14.71 22.00 -0.34
N GLU A 95 15.02 23.28 -0.17
CA GLU A 95 15.83 23.71 0.97
C GLU A 95 15.04 23.67 2.28
N LEU A 96 15.68 23.13 3.32
CA LEU A 96 15.11 23.06 4.65
C LEU A 96 15.00 24.46 5.28
N ASN A 97 13.77 24.94 5.46
CA ASN A 97 13.51 26.16 6.19
C ASN A 97 12.95 25.83 7.58
N PRO A 98 13.61 26.29 8.69
CA PRO A 98 13.13 26.03 10.04
C PRO A 98 11.71 26.54 10.33
N ARG A 99 11.23 27.51 9.55
CA ARG A 99 9.87 28.08 9.70
C ARG A 99 8.77 27.24 9.09
N PHE A 100 9.13 26.31 8.20
CA PHE A 100 8.16 25.46 7.52
C PHE A 100 8.45 23.99 7.78
N PRO A 101 7.57 23.28 8.48
CA PRO A 101 7.76 21.85 8.72
C PRO A 101 7.71 21.10 7.38
N ILE A 102 8.71 20.24 7.18
CA ILE A 102 8.80 19.40 6.01
C ILE A 102 7.77 18.29 6.15
N SER A 103 6.99 18.08 5.09
CA SER A 103 6.05 16.98 5.01
C SER A 103 6.17 16.25 3.67
N PRO A 104 5.84 14.97 3.61
CA PRO A 104 5.74 14.23 2.36
C PRO A 104 4.87 14.95 1.32
N LYS A 105 3.79 15.61 1.73
CA LYS A 105 2.91 16.39 0.86
C LYS A 105 3.62 17.53 0.14
N MET A 106 4.54 18.23 0.83
CA MET A 106 5.29 19.32 0.22
C MET A 106 6.21 18.80 -0.87
N ALA A 107 6.94 17.72 -0.62
CA ALA A 107 7.81 17.10 -1.61
C ALA A 107 7.01 16.58 -2.81
N LEU A 108 5.88 15.89 -2.56
CA LEU A 108 5.01 15.42 -3.63
C LEU A 108 4.41 16.59 -4.44
N ASN A 109 4.00 17.69 -3.80
CA ASN A 109 3.48 18.87 -4.51
C ASN A 109 4.52 19.47 -5.46
N VAL A 110 5.79 19.59 -5.01
CA VAL A 110 6.89 20.04 -5.86
C VAL A 110 7.10 19.05 -7.01
N GLY A 111 7.17 17.76 -6.73
CA GLY A 111 7.34 16.74 -7.76
C GLY A 111 6.23 16.72 -8.79
N ILE A 112 4.97 16.86 -8.37
CA ILE A 112 3.80 16.95 -9.27
C ILE A 112 3.90 18.15 -10.19
N LYS A 113 4.34 19.30 -9.66
CA LYS A 113 4.52 20.54 -10.46
C LYS A 113 5.71 20.45 -11.40
N SER A 114 6.79 19.79 -11.00
CA SER A 114 8.01 19.61 -11.82
C SER A 114 7.85 18.54 -12.89
N ALA A 115 6.92 17.60 -12.72
CA ALA A 115 6.66 16.54 -13.70
C ALA A 115 6.15 17.12 -15.03
N HIS A 116 6.57 16.57 -16.18
CA HIS A 116 6.12 17.01 -17.50
C HIS A 116 4.80 16.34 -17.91
N TYR A 117 4.64 15.06 -17.61
CA TYR A 117 3.49 14.28 -18.08
C TYR A 117 2.25 14.44 -17.20
N GLU A 118 1.10 14.22 -17.81
CA GLU A 118 -0.21 14.28 -17.15
C GLU A 118 -0.43 13.14 -16.15
N HIS A 119 0.10 11.93 -16.47
CA HIS A 119 -0.08 10.75 -15.66
C HIS A 119 1.09 10.56 -14.71
N LEU A 120 0.81 10.51 -13.44
CA LEU A 120 1.80 10.46 -12.37
C LEU A 120 1.76 9.11 -11.66
N LEU A 121 2.92 8.52 -11.46
CA LEU A 121 3.12 7.36 -10.59
C LEU A 121 3.99 7.76 -9.40
N PHE A 122 3.65 7.28 -8.22
CA PHE A 122 4.35 7.60 -6.99
C PHE A 122 4.97 6.35 -6.39
N THR A 123 6.21 6.47 -5.95
CA THR A 123 6.93 5.45 -5.21
C THR A 123 7.84 6.08 -4.16
N THR A 124 8.53 5.27 -3.37
CA THR A 124 9.45 5.70 -2.30
C THR A 124 10.85 5.15 -2.55
N PRO A 125 11.91 5.76 -2.01
CA PRO A 125 13.29 5.38 -2.32
C PRO A 125 13.69 4.00 -1.78
N ASP A 126 12.97 3.47 -0.79
CA ASP A 126 13.19 2.17 -0.18
C ASP A 126 12.51 0.99 -0.90
N VAL A 127 11.99 1.25 -2.12
CA VAL A 127 11.15 0.30 -2.87
C VAL A 127 11.72 0.03 -4.26
N TYR A 128 11.84 -1.23 -4.63
CA TYR A 128 12.31 -1.65 -5.96
C TYR A 128 11.26 -2.47 -6.72
N PRO A 129 11.24 -2.38 -8.06
CA PRO A 129 10.32 -3.14 -8.89
C PRO A 129 10.67 -4.63 -8.92
N SER A 130 9.63 -5.48 -8.89
CA SER A 130 9.80 -6.94 -8.98
C SER A 130 10.12 -7.42 -10.40
N SER A 131 9.99 -6.56 -11.39
CA SER A 131 10.31 -6.84 -12.79
C SER A 131 10.58 -5.56 -13.58
N ASP A 132 11.14 -5.70 -14.77
CA ASP A 132 11.31 -4.69 -15.81
C ASP A 132 10.01 -4.16 -16.42
N ARG A 133 8.87 -4.79 -16.11
CA ARG A 133 7.53 -4.46 -16.64
C ARG A 133 6.62 -3.76 -15.65
N TRP A 134 7.12 -3.38 -14.48
CA TRP A 134 6.32 -2.66 -13.49
C TRP A 134 5.70 -1.40 -14.08
N LEU A 135 6.53 -0.56 -14.69
CA LEU A 135 6.11 0.74 -15.23
C LEU A 135 5.08 0.58 -16.35
N SER A 136 5.34 -0.30 -17.32
CA SER A 136 4.43 -0.54 -18.44
C SER A 136 3.06 -1.06 -17.99
N LEU A 137 3.04 -1.94 -16.97
CA LEU A 137 1.79 -2.48 -16.43
C LEU A 137 1.00 -1.43 -15.61
N MET A 138 1.69 -0.61 -14.82
CA MET A 138 1.05 0.48 -14.08
C MET A 138 0.52 1.56 -15.03
N ALA A 139 1.31 1.98 -16.01
CA ALA A 139 0.91 2.95 -17.03
C ALA A 139 -0.30 2.46 -17.84
N ASN A 140 -0.34 1.17 -18.20
CA ASN A 140 -1.50 0.57 -18.87
C ASN A 140 -2.78 0.63 -18.01
N GLY A 141 -2.67 0.70 -16.69
CA GLY A 141 -3.82 0.93 -15.80
C GLY A 141 -4.54 2.25 -16.10
N PHE A 142 -3.82 3.29 -16.51
CA PHE A 142 -4.42 4.59 -16.89
C PHE A 142 -5.33 4.52 -18.12
N ARG A 143 -5.21 3.48 -18.94
CA ARG A 143 -6.16 3.27 -20.03
C ARG A 143 -7.59 3.01 -19.54
N ARG A 144 -7.79 2.64 -18.27
CA ARG A 144 -9.10 2.26 -17.69
C ARG A 144 -9.50 3.06 -16.46
N GLY A 145 -8.69 3.99 -16.04
CA GLY A 145 -8.98 4.86 -14.90
C GLY A 145 -7.96 5.96 -14.73
N GLU A 146 -8.38 7.11 -14.26
CA GLU A 146 -7.47 8.23 -13.97
C GLU A 146 -6.64 8.02 -12.70
N ILE A 147 -7.02 7.02 -11.90
CA ILE A 147 -6.32 6.58 -10.71
C ILE A 147 -5.90 5.14 -10.91
N VAL A 148 -4.64 4.83 -10.65
CA VAL A 148 -4.08 3.48 -10.74
C VAL A 148 -3.57 3.05 -9.38
N LEU A 149 -4.01 1.89 -8.92
CA LEU A 149 -3.62 1.31 -7.64
C LEU A 149 -2.85 0.02 -7.87
N GLY A 150 -1.63 -0.04 -7.35
CA GLY A 150 -0.76 -1.21 -7.37
C GLY A 150 -0.49 -1.74 -5.97
N TYR A 151 0.13 -2.90 -5.88
CA TYR A 151 0.55 -3.54 -4.63
C TYR A 151 2.05 -3.38 -4.42
N CYS A 152 2.45 -3.15 -3.16
CA CYS A 152 3.83 -3.22 -2.71
C CYS A 152 3.94 -4.18 -1.52
N GLY A 153 4.64 -5.29 -1.71
CA GLY A 153 5.00 -6.22 -0.65
C GLY A 153 6.28 -5.81 0.06
N MET A 154 6.64 -6.55 1.11
CA MET A 154 7.93 -6.39 1.75
C MET A 154 8.92 -7.46 1.29
N GLU A 155 10.20 -7.08 1.23
CA GLU A 155 11.28 -8.01 0.96
C GLU A 155 11.32 -9.15 1.99
N ARG A 156 11.76 -10.31 1.55
CA ARG A 156 11.86 -11.47 2.41
C ARG A 156 13.10 -11.41 3.29
N GLY A 157 12.91 -11.02 4.53
CA GLY A 157 13.93 -11.14 5.56
C GLY A 157 13.95 -12.50 6.25
N LYS A 158 14.90 -12.69 7.14
CA LYS A 158 15.06 -13.91 7.96
C LYS A 158 14.19 -13.83 9.24
N GLY A 159 13.76 -14.98 9.74
CA GLY A 159 13.12 -15.12 11.04
C GLY A 159 11.60 -14.89 11.05
N PHE A 160 11.02 -15.11 12.24
CA PHE A 160 9.57 -15.07 12.47
C PHE A 160 8.99 -13.64 12.38
N ALA A 161 9.74 -12.64 12.85
CA ALA A 161 9.32 -11.26 12.78
C ALA A 161 9.10 -10.79 11.33
N SER A 162 10.03 -11.10 10.42
CA SER A 162 9.88 -10.80 9.00
C SER A 162 8.65 -11.47 8.40
N TYR A 163 8.39 -12.74 8.78
CA TYR A 163 7.20 -13.44 8.35
C TYR A 163 5.90 -12.75 8.79
N LEU A 164 5.81 -12.35 10.07
CA LEU A 164 4.63 -11.65 10.61
C LEU A 164 4.41 -10.31 9.93
N ILE A 165 5.47 -9.51 9.77
CA ILE A 165 5.41 -8.18 9.13
C ILE A 165 4.93 -8.31 7.68
N ARG A 166 5.50 -9.23 6.91
CA ARG A 166 5.10 -9.48 5.51
C ARG A 166 3.64 -9.95 5.40
N THR A 167 3.24 -10.87 6.26
CA THR A 167 1.86 -11.38 6.26
C THR A 167 0.87 -10.30 6.64
N TRP A 168 1.22 -9.47 7.63
CA TRP A 168 0.42 -8.31 8.02
C TRP A 168 0.31 -7.30 6.88
N ARG A 169 1.42 -6.94 6.24
CA ARG A 169 1.44 -6.03 5.08
C ARG A 169 0.51 -6.55 3.98
N MET A 170 0.60 -7.82 3.64
CA MET A 170 -0.26 -8.44 2.65
C MET A 170 -1.73 -8.34 3.04
N MET A 171 -2.09 -8.75 4.25
CA MET A 171 -3.49 -8.79 4.70
C MET A 171 -4.08 -7.39 4.86
N HIS A 172 -3.31 -6.42 5.37
CA HIS A 172 -3.74 -5.02 5.38
C HIS A 172 -3.98 -4.48 3.96
N SER A 173 -3.16 -4.90 3.00
CA SER A 173 -3.38 -4.52 1.59
C SER A 173 -4.59 -5.23 0.99
N VAL A 174 -4.88 -6.46 1.40
CA VAL A 174 -6.07 -7.21 0.98
C VAL A 174 -7.36 -6.45 1.33
N ASP A 175 -7.43 -5.76 2.45
CA ASP A 175 -8.61 -4.98 2.85
C ASP A 175 -8.95 -3.90 1.82
N TRP A 176 -8.01 -3.02 1.50
CA TRP A 176 -8.30 -1.93 0.57
C TRP A 176 -8.32 -2.38 -0.90
N ILE A 177 -7.49 -3.37 -1.29
CA ILE A 177 -7.52 -3.93 -2.65
C ILE A 177 -8.87 -4.61 -2.91
N SER A 178 -9.35 -5.42 -1.97
CA SER A 178 -10.64 -6.10 -2.13
C SER A 178 -11.79 -5.12 -2.22
N SER A 179 -11.78 -4.06 -1.41
CA SER A 179 -12.74 -2.97 -1.49
C SER A 179 -12.72 -2.29 -2.86
N ALA A 180 -11.52 -2.00 -3.40
CA ALA A 180 -11.37 -1.42 -4.73
C ALA A 180 -11.86 -2.36 -5.85
N VAL A 181 -11.53 -3.64 -5.78
CA VAL A 181 -11.99 -4.68 -6.71
C VAL A 181 -13.51 -4.89 -6.63
N CYS A 182 -14.10 -4.67 -5.45
CA CYS A 182 -15.55 -4.67 -5.25
C CYS A 182 -16.24 -3.37 -5.73
N GLY A 183 -15.50 -2.40 -6.28
CA GLY A 183 -16.05 -1.14 -6.80
C GLY A 183 -16.18 -0.03 -5.74
N ARG A 184 -15.60 -0.20 -4.56
CA ARG A 184 -15.60 0.77 -3.47
C ARG A 184 -14.17 1.10 -3.02
N PRO A 185 -13.31 1.65 -3.88
CA PRO A 185 -11.98 2.08 -3.49
C PRO A 185 -12.06 3.21 -2.46
N TYR A 186 -11.11 3.27 -1.53
CA TYR A 186 -11.05 4.34 -0.53
C TYR A 186 -9.64 4.85 -0.26
N ARG A 187 -8.61 4.12 -0.70
CA ARG A 187 -7.20 4.52 -0.57
C ARG A 187 -6.33 3.87 -1.63
N GLY A 188 -5.12 4.39 -1.76
CA GLY A 188 -4.00 3.76 -2.44
C GLY A 188 -2.97 3.21 -1.46
N MET A 189 -1.79 2.93 -1.97
CA MET A 189 -0.62 2.54 -1.23
C MET A 189 0.54 3.45 -1.66
N ARG A 190 1.08 4.25 -0.74
CA ARG A 190 2.09 5.29 -1.01
C ARG A 190 3.29 4.84 -1.85
N GLN A 191 3.60 3.55 -1.81
CA GLN A 191 4.71 2.97 -2.56
C GLN A 191 4.36 2.61 -4.01
N ASN A 192 3.06 2.46 -4.36
CA ASN A 192 2.68 1.99 -5.69
C ASN A 192 1.26 2.45 -6.08
N TYR A 193 1.11 3.70 -6.41
CA TYR A 193 -0.15 4.28 -6.88
C TYR A 193 0.11 5.40 -7.87
N GLY A 194 -0.93 5.84 -8.55
CA GLY A 194 -0.84 6.97 -9.45
C GLY A 194 -2.17 7.65 -9.69
N PHE A 195 -2.11 8.88 -10.17
CA PHE A 195 -3.27 9.65 -10.59
C PHE A 195 -2.87 10.72 -11.62
N THR A 196 -3.86 11.36 -12.25
CA THR A 196 -3.62 12.41 -13.22
C THR A 196 -3.43 13.78 -12.53
N LYS A 197 -2.62 14.67 -13.14
CA LYS A 197 -2.50 16.06 -12.69
C LYS A 197 -3.84 16.76 -12.65
N ARG A 198 -4.71 16.51 -13.63
CA ARG A 198 -6.06 17.05 -13.68
C ARG A 198 -6.83 16.80 -12.39
N LEU A 199 -6.83 15.55 -11.89
CA LEU A 199 -7.48 15.20 -10.62
C LEU A 199 -6.85 15.93 -9.43
N TYR A 200 -5.52 16.04 -9.42
CA TYR A 200 -4.79 16.71 -8.35
C TYR A 200 -5.16 18.20 -8.28
N PHE A 201 -5.04 18.92 -9.38
CA PHE A 201 -5.34 20.35 -9.41
C PHE A 201 -6.84 20.63 -9.27
N GLY A 202 -7.70 19.80 -9.83
CA GLY A 202 -9.15 19.88 -9.67
C GLY A 202 -9.62 19.75 -8.22
N ALA A 203 -8.89 18.99 -7.40
CA ALA A 203 -9.14 18.88 -5.96
C ALA A 203 -8.43 19.94 -5.11
N ASN A 204 -7.79 20.95 -5.71
CA ASN A 204 -6.91 21.91 -5.04
C ASN A 204 -5.72 21.29 -4.30
N GLY A 205 -5.20 20.17 -4.82
CA GLY A 205 -4.07 19.46 -4.28
C GLY A 205 -4.29 19.01 -2.83
N PHE A 206 -3.21 19.05 -2.04
CA PHE A 206 -3.23 18.65 -0.63
C PHE A 206 -3.71 19.75 0.34
N SER A 207 -4.27 20.85 -0.14
CA SER A 207 -4.64 22.02 0.69
C SER A 207 -5.62 21.72 1.83
N HIS A 208 -6.45 20.69 1.67
CA HIS A 208 -7.43 20.27 2.68
C HIS A 208 -6.84 19.34 3.77
N LEU A 209 -5.61 18.89 3.61
CA LEU A 209 -4.95 18.00 4.59
C LEU A 209 -4.17 18.83 5.61
N ASN A 210 -4.72 18.98 6.81
CA ASN A 210 -4.08 19.70 7.91
C ASN A 210 -3.08 18.84 8.69
N MET A 211 -2.80 17.61 8.23
CA MET A 211 -1.89 16.66 8.85
C MET A 211 -0.71 16.35 7.92
N ASN A 212 0.40 15.84 8.49
CA ASN A 212 1.61 15.55 7.71
C ASN A 212 1.52 14.29 6.83
N ILE A 213 0.48 13.48 7.02
CA ILE A 213 0.19 12.23 6.30
C ILE A 213 -1.18 12.34 5.62
N GLY A 214 -1.56 11.38 4.80
CA GLY A 214 -2.88 11.31 4.17
C GLY A 214 -2.88 11.49 2.67
N GLU A 215 -1.71 11.50 2.05
CA GLU A 215 -1.54 11.63 0.61
C GLU A 215 -2.02 10.40 -0.16
N ASP A 216 -1.88 9.21 0.41
CA ASP A 216 -2.23 7.92 -0.20
C ASP A 216 -3.61 7.38 0.23
N ASP A 217 -4.23 8.00 1.23
CA ASP A 217 -5.53 7.57 1.74
C ASP A 217 -6.57 8.71 1.77
N LEU A 218 -6.39 9.75 2.58
CA LEU A 218 -7.39 10.83 2.70
C LEU A 218 -7.51 11.66 1.43
N PHE A 219 -6.39 11.97 0.77
CA PHE A 219 -6.44 12.65 -0.53
C PHE A 219 -7.04 11.74 -1.60
N MET A 220 -6.61 10.48 -1.64
CA MET A 220 -7.17 9.49 -2.57
C MET A 220 -8.68 9.34 -2.39
N SER A 221 -9.15 9.23 -1.16
CA SER A 221 -10.58 9.15 -0.85
C SER A 221 -11.38 10.35 -1.38
N ARG A 222 -10.76 11.53 -1.52
CA ARG A 222 -11.38 12.74 -2.04
C ARG A 222 -11.48 12.74 -3.58
N ILE A 223 -10.48 12.21 -4.28
CA ILE A 223 -10.44 12.22 -5.76
C ILE A 223 -11.05 10.97 -6.38
N ILE A 224 -11.32 9.95 -5.58
CA ILE A 224 -11.99 8.73 -6.02
C ILE A 224 -13.44 9.02 -6.40
N ALA A 225 -13.81 8.62 -7.62
CA ALA A 225 -15.17 8.67 -8.14
C ALA A 225 -15.55 7.33 -8.76
N PRO A 226 -16.85 7.05 -8.94
CA PRO A 226 -17.29 5.83 -9.60
C PRO A 226 -16.64 5.67 -10.99
N GLY A 227 -15.96 4.55 -11.19
CA GLY A 227 -15.38 4.21 -12.49
C GLY A 227 -13.99 4.81 -12.79
N ASN A 228 -13.46 5.76 -11.99
CA ASN A 228 -12.17 6.39 -12.29
C ASN A 228 -10.94 5.64 -11.74
N VAL A 229 -11.13 4.52 -11.03
CA VAL A 229 -10.04 3.75 -10.41
C VAL A 229 -9.79 2.45 -11.15
N SER A 230 -8.56 2.19 -11.53
CA SER A 230 -8.04 0.93 -12.06
C SER A 230 -7.12 0.27 -11.02
N VAL A 231 -7.16 -1.07 -10.92
CA VAL A 231 -6.34 -1.83 -9.96
C VAL A 231 -5.43 -2.79 -10.72
N VAL A 232 -4.14 -2.68 -10.53
CA VAL A 232 -3.14 -3.52 -11.20
C VAL A 232 -2.59 -4.56 -10.24
N LEU A 233 -2.95 -5.83 -10.44
CA LEU A 233 -2.61 -6.95 -9.55
C LEU A 233 -1.68 -7.99 -10.20
N SER A 234 -0.98 -7.63 -11.26
CA SER A 234 0.04 -8.53 -11.81
C SER A 234 1.22 -8.66 -10.85
N PRO A 235 1.74 -9.86 -10.56
CA PRO A 235 2.96 -10.03 -9.79
C PRO A 235 4.17 -9.26 -10.37
N ARG A 236 4.20 -9.04 -11.69
CA ARG A 236 5.23 -8.25 -12.36
C ARG A 236 5.06 -6.74 -12.18
N ALA A 237 3.87 -6.28 -11.76
CA ALA A 237 3.60 -4.88 -11.44
C ALA A 237 3.77 -4.58 -9.95
N THR A 238 4.22 -5.54 -9.15
CA THR A 238 4.44 -5.32 -7.72
C THR A 238 5.78 -4.64 -7.46
N LEU A 239 5.79 -3.85 -6.41
CA LEU A 239 7.01 -3.33 -5.81
C LEU A 239 7.36 -4.10 -4.54
N ARG A 240 8.62 -4.00 -4.11
CA ARG A 240 9.14 -4.62 -2.89
C ARG A 240 9.83 -3.58 -2.02
N GLU A 241 9.33 -3.39 -0.81
CA GLU A 241 9.93 -2.50 0.18
C GLU A 241 11.03 -3.25 0.94
N LYS A 242 12.21 -2.65 1.03
CA LYS A 242 13.32 -3.16 1.84
C LYS A 242 12.91 -3.16 3.32
N SER A 243 13.26 -4.21 4.05
CA SER A 243 12.95 -4.31 5.49
C SER A 243 14.05 -3.65 6.31
N TRP A 244 13.75 -2.54 6.96
CA TRP A 244 14.70 -1.75 7.76
C TRP A 244 14.75 -2.11 9.23
N GLY A 245 13.91 -3.03 9.71
CA GLY A 245 13.90 -3.33 11.13
C GLY A 245 13.00 -4.48 11.54
N GLY A 246 12.99 -4.74 12.85
CA GLY A 246 12.17 -5.78 13.48
C GLY A 246 10.76 -5.28 13.83
N LEU A 247 10.06 -6.06 14.68
CA LEU A 247 8.68 -5.75 15.11
C LEU A 247 8.53 -4.37 15.75
N ARG A 248 9.55 -3.87 16.48
CA ARG A 248 9.50 -2.55 17.11
C ARG A 248 9.43 -1.42 16.08
N TRP A 249 10.25 -1.48 15.06
CA TRP A 249 10.21 -0.54 13.93
C TRP A 249 8.84 -0.60 13.23
N TRP A 250 8.36 -1.82 12.94
CA TRP A 250 7.09 -2.02 12.27
C TRP A 250 5.90 -1.47 13.09
N ILE A 251 5.85 -1.70 14.40
CA ILE A 251 4.81 -1.13 15.28
C ILE A 251 4.84 0.40 15.22
N GLY A 252 6.03 1.01 15.26
CA GLY A 252 6.20 2.46 15.12
C GLY A 252 5.65 3.00 13.80
N THR A 253 5.94 2.30 12.71
CA THR A 253 5.44 2.64 11.36
C THR A 253 3.91 2.51 11.29
N GLN A 254 3.33 1.43 11.82
CA GLN A 254 1.88 1.24 11.86
C GLN A 254 1.19 2.32 12.72
N ARG A 255 1.80 2.71 13.83
CA ARG A 255 1.29 3.79 14.68
C ARG A 255 1.28 5.13 13.95
N PHE A 256 2.35 5.44 13.23
CA PHE A 256 2.46 6.68 12.46
C PHE A 256 1.37 6.75 11.36
N PHE A 257 1.28 5.73 10.51
CA PHE A 257 0.30 5.73 9.41
C PHE A 257 -1.13 5.46 9.86
N GLY A 258 -1.33 4.79 10.99
CA GLY A 258 -2.65 4.57 11.58
C GLY A 258 -3.35 5.85 12.06
N GLY A 259 -2.61 6.96 12.20
CA GLY A 259 -3.16 8.27 12.55
C GLY A 259 -4.22 8.82 11.58
N ALA A 260 -4.28 8.32 10.36
CA ALA A 260 -5.30 8.71 9.37
C ALA A 260 -6.65 7.96 9.55
N ILE A 261 -6.66 6.80 10.20
CA ILE A 261 -7.86 5.93 10.35
C ILE A 261 -9.07 6.66 10.96
N PRO A 262 -8.94 7.52 11.98
CA PRO A 262 -10.08 8.26 12.54
C PRO A 262 -10.83 9.13 11.53
N PHE A 263 -10.17 9.54 10.45
CA PHE A 263 -10.74 10.42 9.42
C PHE A 263 -11.37 9.66 8.25
N TYR A 264 -11.29 8.33 8.24
CA TYR A 264 -11.95 7.54 7.20
C TYR A 264 -13.47 7.65 7.28
N PRO A 265 -14.17 7.57 6.13
CA PRO A 265 -15.61 7.47 6.11
C PRO A 265 -16.12 6.33 6.99
N LEU A 266 -17.32 6.50 7.57
CA LEU A 266 -17.89 5.53 8.52
C LEU A 266 -17.99 4.11 7.93
N TRP A 267 -18.35 4.00 6.65
CA TRP A 267 -18.45 2.70 5.99
C TRP A 267 -17.11 1.96 5.90
N VAL A 268 -15.98 2.70 5.73
CA VAL A 268 -14.62 2.10 5.73
C VAL A 268 -14.26 1.60 7.11
N LYS A 269 -14.53 2.41 8.15
CA LYS A 269 -14.31 2.00 9.54
C LYS A 269 -15.12 0.75 9.87
N ASN A 270 -16.39 0.73 9.52
CA ASN A 270 -17.25 -0.43 9.73
C ASN A 270 -16.73 -1.65 8.95
N PHE A 271 -16.32 -1.48 7.69
CA PHE A 271 -15.78 -2.55 6.87
C PHE A 271 -14.57 -3.23 7.54
N ILE A 272 -13.62 -2.45 8.03
CA ILE A 272 -12.43 -2.97 8.73
C ILE A 272 -12.80 -3.56 10.10
N GLN A 273 -13.67 -2.90 10.85
CA GLN A 273 -14.05 -3.32 12.21
C GLN A 273 -14.90 -4.60 12.23
N TRP A 274 -15.78 -4.80 11.25
CA TRP A 274 -16.59 -6.02 11.15
C TRP A 274 -15.73 -7.25 10.87
N GLU A 275 -14.74 -7.14 10.02
CA GLU A 275 -13.79 -8.23 9.77
C GLU A 275 -13.02 -8.57 11.04
N LEU A 276 -12.34 -7.59 11.64
CA LEU A 276 -11.54 -7.78 12.83
C LEU A 276 -12.37 -8.26 14.03
N GLY A 277 -13.51 -7.60 14.29
CA GLY A 277 -14.42 -7.94 15.40
C GLY A 277 -14.99 -9.36 15.28
N SER A 278 -15.39 -9.76 14.07
CA SER A 278 -15.86 -11.13 13.82
C SER A 278 -14.79 -12.18 14.00
N ARG A 279 -13.52 -11.86 13.73
CA ARG A 279 -12.36 -12.73 13.94
C ARG A 279 -12.08 -12.89 15.44
N ILE A 280 -12.09 -11.80 16.19
CA ILE A 280 -11.94 -11.83 17.66
C ILE A 280 -13.05 -12.67 18.30
N LEU A 281 -14.31 -12.38 17.96
CA LEU A 281 -15.46 -13.11 18.50
C LEU A 281 -15.43 -14.60 18.14
N PHE A 282 -14.99 -14.94 16.91
CA PHE A 282 -14.85 -16.32 16.50
C PHE A 282 -13.83 -17.07 17.36
N TRP A 283 -12.64 -16.49 17.59
CA TRP A 283 -11.61 -17.11 18.41
C TRP A 283 -12.04 -17.24 19.87
N LEU A 284 -12.67 -16.21 20.45
CA LEU A 284 -13.19 -16.26 21.81
C LEU A 284 -14.26 -17.36 21.96
N ALA A 285 -15.22 -17.41 21.03
CA ALA A 285 -16.27 -18.43 21.04
C ALA A 285 -15.69 -19.85 20.87
N ALA A 286 -14.69 -20.02 20.02
CA ALA A 286 -14.04 -21.31 19.84
C ALA A 286 -13.29 -21.77 21.10
N ILE A 287 -12.57 -20.86 21.77
CA ILE A 287 -11.85 -21.15 23.02
C ILE A 287 -12.86 -21.54 24.12
N VAL A 288 -13.94 -20.76 24.30
CA VAL A 288 -14.98 -21.06 25.29
C VAL A 288 -15.65 -22.40 24.99
N ALA A 289 -16.03 -22.66 23.75
CA ALA A 289 -16.66 -23.92 23.35
C ALA A 289 -15.77 -25.12 23.64
N LEU A 290 -14.48 -25.05 23.31
CA LEU A 290 -13.52 -26.13 23.54
C LEU A 290 -13.18 -26.33 25.03
N ALA A 291 -13.23 -25.24 25.85
CA ALA A 291 -12.89 -25.34 27.27
C ALA A 291 -14.08 -25.85 28.13
N VAL A 292 -15.27 -25.30 27.94
CA VAL A 292 -16.38 -25.38 28.93
C VAL A 292 -17.56 -26.24 28.45
N MET A 293 -17.81 -26.31 27.12
CA MET A 293 -19.02 -26.96 26.60
C MET A 293 -18.94 -28.52 26.69
N PRO A 294 -20.11 -29.20 26.69
CA PRO A 294 -20.16 -30.64 26.52
C PRO A 294 -19.45 -31.14 25.28
N TRP A 295 -19.06 -32.40 25.25
CA TRP A 295 -18.16 -32.96 24.26
C TRP A 295 -18.75 -32.89 22.82
N GLU A 296 -20.07 -33.03 22.66
CA GLU A 296 -20.77 -32.90 21.37
C GLU A 296 -20.54 -31.53 20.74
N PHE A 297 -20.62 -30.48 21.56
CA PHE A 297 -20.35 -29.10 21.12
C PHE A 297 -18.85 -28.85 20.85
N LYS A 298 -17.96 -29.52 21.56
CA LYS A 298 -16.50 -29.51 21.27
C LYS A 298 -16.21 -30.06 19.90
N ILE A 299 -16.85 -31.14 19.49
CA ILE A 299 -16.71 -31.70 18.15
C ILE A 299 -17.22 -30.69 17.10
N ALA A 300 -18.41 -30.15 17.29
CA ALA A 300 -18.97 -29.15 16.37
C ALA A 300 -18.05 -27.92 16.25
N ALA A 301 -17.54 -27.40 17.37
CA ALA A 301 -16.59 -26.29 17.37
C ALA A 301 -15.29 -26.65 16.63
N GLY A 302 -14.77 -27.86 16.83
CA GLY A 302 -13.60 -28.36 16.12
C GLY A 302 -13.81 -28.46 14.61
N VAL A 303 -14.94 -28.99 14.17
CA VAL A 303 -15.32 -29.04 12.75
C VAL A 303 -15.42 -27.66 12.13
N LEU A 304 -16.08 -26.69 12.81
CA LEU A 304 -16.20 -25.31 12.33
C LEU A 304 -14.84 -24.61 12.28
N LEU A 305 -13.95 -24.86 13.25
CA LEU A 305 -12.58 -24.37 13.26
C LEU A 305 -11.79 -24.86 12.05
N LEU A 306 -11.82 -26.18 11.81
CA LEU A 306 -11.13 -26.79 10.68
C LEU A 306 -11.68 -26.31 9.35
N ALA A 307 -13.01 -26.24 9.21
CA ALA A 307 -13.66 -25.73 8.00
C ALA A 307 -13.27 -24.26 7.71
N ARG A 308 -13.34 -23.39 8.74
CA ARG A 308 -12.90 -21.99 8.59
C ARG A 308 -11.44 -21.92 8.21
N PHE A 309 -10.60 -22.66 8.91
CA PHE A 309 -9.15 -22.64 8.67
C PHE A 309 -8.80 -23.11 7.25
N ALA A 310 -9.43 -24.15 6.76
CA ALA A 310 -9.24 -24.62 5.38
C ALA A 310 -9.60 -23.54 4.35
N ILE A 311 -10.74 -22.86 4.51
CA ILE A 311 -11.19 -21.78 3.61
C ILE A 311 -10.22 -20.62 3.66
N VAL A 312 -9.87 -20.14 4.85
CA VAL A 312 -8.95 -19.04 5.06
C VAL A 312 -7.58 -19.32 4.46
N LEU A 313 -7.05 -20.53 4.65
CA LEU A 313 -5.76 -20.93 4.09
C LEU A 313 -5.78 -21.01 2.55
N VAL A 314 -6.85 -21.57 1.98
CA VAL A 314 -7.01 -21.66 0.52
C VAL A 314 -7.07 -20.26 -0.10
N GLU A 315 -7.88 -19.37 0.45
CA GLU A 315 -7.98 -18.00 -0.08
C GLU A 315 -6.69 -17.19 0.15
N ALA A 316 -6.06 -17.30 1.33
CA ALA A 316 -4.76 -16.66 1.57
C ALA A 316 -3.69 -17.16 0.58
N ARG A 317 -3.70 -18.45 0.21
CA ARG A 317 -2.78 -19.01 -0.79
C ARG A 317 -3.06 -18.47 -2.20
N ARG A 318 -4.33 -18.32 -2.58
CA ARG A 318 -4.72 -17.76 -3.88
C ARG A 318 -4.32 -16.29 -3.97
N ILE A 319 -4.58 -15.52 -2.91
CA ILE A 319 -4.25 -14.10 -2.82
C ILE A 319 -2.73 -13.90 -2.83
N SER A 320 -1.98 -14.66 -2.01
CA SER A 320 -0.53 -14.53 -1.96
C SER A 320 0.13 -14.79 -3.32
N ARG A 321 -0.35 -15.79 -4.07
CA ARG A 321 0.10 -16.06 -5.45
C ARG A 321 -0.23 -14.90 -6.39
N ARG A 322 -1.43 -14.32 -6.26
CA ARG A 322 -1.87 -13.20 -7.10
C ARG A 322 -1.04 -11.93 -6.86
N LEU A 323 -0.63 -11.69 -5.61
CA LEU A 323 0.18 -10.56 -5.21
C LEU A 323 1.71 -10.83 -5.29
N GLY A 324 2.10 -12.00 -5.77
CA GLY A 324 3.52 -12.39 -5.86
C GLY A 324 4.18 -12.61 -4.50
N GLU A 325 3.40 -12.89 -3.44
CA GLU A 325 3.94 -13.17 -2.11
C GLU A 325 4.34 -14.63 -1.96
N GLU A 326 5.61 -14.86 -1.65
CA GLU A 326 6.15 -16.21 -1.48
C GLU A 326 6.16 -16.67 -0.02
N LYS A 327 5.94 -17.99 0.19
CA LYS A 327 6.14 -18.68 1.47
C LYS A 327 5.36 -18.11 2.68
N ILE A 328 4.24 -17.42 2.43
CA ILE A 328 3.37 -16.91 3.51
C ILE A 328 2.44 -18.00 4.04
N CYS A 329 1.90 -18.85 3.16
CA CYS A 329 0.80 -19.75 3.51
C CYS A 329 1.13 -20.81 4.56
N GLY A 330 2.38 -21.30 4.63
CA GLY A 330 2.73 -22.42 5.51
C GLY A 330 2.58 -22.13 7.02
N ARG A 331 2.60 -20.87 7.42
CA ARG A 331 2.46 -20.44 8.83
C ARG A 331 1.30 -19.46 9.02
N TYR A 332 0.38 -19.40 8.06
CA TYR A 332 -0.70 -18.42 8.08
C TYR A 332 -1.60 -18.53 9.32
N PHE A 333 -1.76 -19.74 9.87
CA PHE A 333 -2.51 -19.95 11.09
C PHE A 333 -1.96 -19.16 12.29
N LEU A 334 -0.63 -18.99 12.37
CA LEU A 334 0.00 -18.17 13.42
C LEU A 334 -0.38 -16.69 13.26
N TYR A 335 -0.40 -16.19 12.03
CA TYR A 335 -0.87 -14.85 11.76
C TYR A 335 -2.36 -14.70 12.13
N ASP A 336 -3.21 -15.62 11.71
CA ASP A 336 -4.65 -15.57 11.97
C ASP A 336 -4.97 -15.60 13.48
N LEU A 337 -4.20 -16.37 14.25
CA LEU A 337 -4.32 -16.42 15.69
C LEU A 337 -3.79 -15.16 16.40
N LEU A 338 -2.64 -14.63 15.94
CA LEU A 338 -1.95 -13.52 16.61
C LEU A 338 -2.47 -12.14 16.17
N SER A 339 -3.02 -12.02 14.97
CA SER A 339 -3.44 -10.73 14.40
C SER A 339 -4.48 -9.98 15.24
N PRO A 340 -5.47 -10.61 15.93
CA PRO A 340 -6.36 -9.90 16.83
C PRO A 340 -5.65 -9.20 17.98
N PHE A 341 -4.65 -9.86 18.57
CA PHE A 341 -3.87 -9.28 19.68
C PHE A 341 -3.03 -8.10 19.21
N PHE A 342 -2.39 -8.22 18.04
CA PHE A 342 -1.64 -7.11 17.45
C PHE A 342 -2.56 -5.95 17.07
N ALA A 343 -3.75 -6.21 16.55
CA ALA A 343 -4.71 -5.16 16.22
C ALA A 343 -5.21 -4.43 17.47
N LEU A 344 -5.50 -5.14 18.56
CA LEU A 344 -5.85 -4.53 19.85
C LEU A 344 -4.70 -3.71 20.42
N LEU A 345 -3.48 -4.22 20.38
CA LEU A 345 -2.28 -3.48 20.80
C LEU A 345 -2.10 -2.19 20.01
N LEU A 346 -2.21 -2.26 18.68
CA LEU A 346 -2.12 -1.08 17.82
C LEU A 346 -3.27 -0.09 18.11
N GLY A 347 -4.48 -0.58 18.32
CA GLY A 347 -5.62 0.25 18.71
C GLY A 347 -5.36 1.02 19.99
N LEU A 348 -4.83 0.37 21.03
CA LEU A 348 -4.43 1.01 22.30
C LEU A 348 -3.30 2.03 22.12
N LEU A 349 -2.32 1.72 21.26
CA LEU A 349 -1.22 2.65 20.96
C LEU A 349 -1.70 3.88 20.18
N LEU A 350 -2.71 3.74 19.32
CA LEU A 350 -3.32 4.85 18.57
C LEU A 350 -4.18 5.77 19.45
N LEU A 351 -4.67 5.30 20.60
CA LEU A 351 -5.36 6.14 21.58
C LEU A 351 -4.42 7.16 22.25
N ARG A 352 -3.13 6.89 22.31
CA ARG A 352 -2.13 7.86 22.76
C ARG A 352 -1.89 8.86 21.64
N LYS A 353 -2.36 10.08 21.80
CA LYS A 353 -2.15 11.18 20.85
C LYS A 353 -0.64 11.31 20.55
N ASP A 354 -0.29 11.18 19.29
CA ASP A 354 1.06 11.51 18.84
C ASP A 354 1.01 12.95 18.31
N GLU A 355 1.55 13.89 19.07
CA GLU A 355 1.56 15.33 18.71
C GLU A 355 2.25 15.61 17.37
N ARG A 356 3.04 14.65 16.87
CA ARG A 356 3.74 14.74 15.57
C ARG A 356 2.85 14.57 14.36
N VAL A 357 1.64 14.04 14.55
CA VAL A 357 0.68 13.80 13.46
C VAL A 357 -0.17 15.06 13.19
N TRP A 358 -0.23 15.97 14.18
CA TRP A 358 -1.05 17.17 14.16
C TRP A 358 -0.18 18.42 14.27
N ARG A 359 0.11 19.03 13.16
CA ARG A 359 0.53 20.44 13.07
C ARG A 359 0.04 21.06 11.77
#